data_ee768a5c09fd1c1b1e1f5a548623d160
#
_entry.id   ee768a5c09fd1c1b1e1f5a548623d160
#
_cell.length_a   1.000
_cell.length_b   1.000
_cell.length_c   1.000
_cell.angle_alpha   90.00
_cell.angle_beta   90.00
_cell.angle_gamma   90.00
#
_symmetry.space_group_name_H-M   'P 1'
#
loop_
_entity.id
_entity.type
_entity.pdbx_description
1 polymer ?
#
loop_
_entity_poly.entity_id
_entity_poly.type
_entity_poly.pdbx_seq_one_letter_code
_entity_poly.pdbx_strand_id
1 'polypeptide(L)'
;SASQVFVRYSTDDYVRWDYDPASGQYLRFQDSILDSGQGEEYVPLVDRQNDEQITADNVVVIIARHGFYQQPPNEIIEIFLSGSGSAYAFRDGQVYQVNWNRPTTNSVLFLTNPDGTLFPYRPGTTWYQVVGESTSITQPATDTWRFNFAFP
;
A
#
# COMPACT_ATOMS: atom_id res chain seq x y z
N SER A 1 15.31 -6.42 0.15
CA SER A 1 14.41 -7.51 0.53
C SER A 1 13.14 -6.95 1.16
N ALA A 2 12.01 -7.58 0.91
CA ALA A 2 10.71 -7.17 1.43
C ALA A 2 9.77 -8.38 1.51
N SER A 3 9.87 -9.14 2.59
CA SER A 3 8.99 -10.29 2.84
C SER A 3 7.69 -9.90 3.54
N GLN A 4 7.67 -8.80 4.29
CA GLN A 4 6.48 -8.27 4.94
C GLN A 4 6.32 -6.78 4.71
N VAL A 5 5.08 -6.37 4.41
CA VAL A 5 4.69 -4.98 4.21
C VAL A 5 3.49 -4.67 5.08
N PHE A 6 3.65 -3.76 6.04
CA PHE A 6 2.59 -3.28 6.91
C PHE A 6 2.14 -1.89 6.48
N VAL A 7 0.84 -1.69 6.36
CA VAL A 7 0.25 -0.36 6.15
C VAL A 7 -0.82 -0.14 7.22
N ARG A 8 -0.60 0.83 8.09
CA ARG A 8 -1.52 1.17 9.17
C ARG A 8 -2.13 2.53 8.90
N TYR A 9 -3.43 2.56 8.69
CA TYR A 9 -4.20 3.79 8.49
C TYR A 9 -4.72 4.36 9.82
N SER A 10 -5.17 3.49 10.71
CA SER A 10 -5.68 3.86 12.04
C SER A 10 -5.56 2.68 13.01
N THR A 11 -6.08 2.84 14.21
CA THR A 11 -6.21 1.75 15.19
C THR A 11 -7.12 0.64 14.71
N ASP A 12 -8.09 0.96 13.84
CA ASP A 12 -9.13 0.05 13.40
C ASP A 12 -9.04 -0.30 11.91
N ASP A 13 -8.00 0.20 11.23
CA ASP A 13 -7.79 -0.04 9.80
C ASP A 13 -6.29 -0.21 9.53
N TYR A 14 -5.87 -1.43 9.44
CA TYR A 14 -4.49 -1.80 9.17
C TYR A 14 -4.40 -3.07 8.33
N VAL A 15 -3.30 -3.20 7.59
CA VAL A 15 -3.10 -4.18 6.54
C VAL A 15 -1.70 -4.75 6.64
N ARG A 16 -1.56 -6.04 6.34
CA ARG A 16 -0.27 -6.70 6.14
C ARG A 16 -0.29 -7.51 4.86
N TRP A 17 0.83 -7.47 4.17
CA TRP A 17 1.13 -8.31 3.02
C TRP A 17 2.34 -9.17 3.33
N ASP A 18 2.22 -10.48 3.20
CA ASP A 18 3.30 -11.44 3.40
C ASP A 18 3.67 -12.08 2.06
N TYR A 19 4.95 -12.00 1.71
CA TYR A 19 5.46 -12.64 0.49
C TYR A 19 5.55 -14.15 0.66
N ASP A 20 4.93 -14.87 -0.25
CA ASP A 20 5.02 -16.34 -0.34
C ASP A 20 5.96 -16.72 -1.50
N PRO A 21 7.17 -17.22 -1.21
CA PRO A 21 8.13 -17.61 -2.26
C PRO A 21 7.64 -18.77 -3.14
N ALA A 22 6.73 -19.61 -2.64
CA ALA A 22 6.22 -20.75 -3.39
C ALA A 22 5.32 -20.31 -4.55
N SER A 23 4.45 -19.33 -4.33
CA SER A 23 3.59 -18.76 -5.37
C SER A 23 4.20 -17.54 -6.05
N GLY A 24 5.14 -16.87 -5.39
CA GLY A 24 5.70 -15.59 -5.81
C GLY A 24 4.73 -14.42 -5.61
N GLN A 25 3.70 -14.59 -4.81
CA GLN A 25 2.67 -13.59 -4.55
C GLN A 25 2.74 -13.06 -3.11
N TYR A 26 2.13 -11.91 -2.88
CA TYR A 26 1.88 -11.37 -1.55
C TYR A 26 0.49 -11.75 -1.09
N LEU A 27 0.41 -12.33 0.11
CA LEU A 27 -0.84 -12.75 0.76
C LEU A 27 -1.39 -11.59 1.59
N ARG A 28 -2.67 -11.29 1.46
CA ARG A 28 -3.34 -10.19 2.15
C ARG A 28 -3.84 -10.59 3.52
N PHE A 29 -3.49 -9.79 4.53
CA PHE A 29 -4.05 -9.82 5.88
C PHE A 29 -4.64 -8.44 6.22
N GLN A 30 -5.65 -8.42 7.06
CA GLN A 30 -6.32 -7.20 7.50
C GLN A 30 -6.61 -7.23 8.99
N ASP A 31 -7.07 -6.11 9.52
CA ASP A 31 -7.55 -5.98 10.89
C ASP A 31 -8.64 -7.00 11.20
N SER A 32 -8.55 -7.59 12.40
CA SER A 32 -9.57 -8.51 12.91
C SER A 32 -10.75 -7.72 13.48
N ILE A 33 -11.97 -8.16 13.19
CA ILE A 33 -13.18 -7.65 13.85
C ILE A 33 -13.23 -8.00 15.34
N LEU A 34 -12.37 -8.90 15.79
CA LEU A 34 -12.21 -9.29 17.19
C LEU A 34 -11.03 -8.61 17.87
N ASP A 35 -10.50 -7.54 17.24
CA ASP A 35 -9.39 -6.77 17.78
C ASP A 35 -9.72 -6.32 19.21
N SER A 36 -8.82 -6.68 20.14
CA SER A 36 -8.95 -6.34 21.57
C SER A 36 -8.56 -4.91 21.90
N GLY A 37 -8.01 -4.15 20.93
CA GLY A 37 -7.43 -2.83 21.13
C GLY A 37 -6.06 -2.84 21.83
N GLN A 38 -5.44 -4.00 22.00
CA GLN A 38 -4.11 -4.16 22.63
C GLN A 38 -2.97 -4.29 21.61
N GLY A 39 -3.17 -3.81 20.40
CA GLY A 39 -2.23 -3.87 19.31
C GLY A 39 -2.93 -4.30 18.02
N GLU A 40 -2.14 -4.60 17.01
CA GLU A 40 -2.66 -5.03 15.73
C GLU A 40 -2.92 -6.54 15.74
N GLU A 41 -4.14 -6.93 15.41
CA GLU A 41 -4.57 -8.32 15.32
C GLU A 41 -4.99 -8.61 13.88
N TYR A 42 -4.28 -9.49 13.20
CA TYR A 42 -4.45 -9.76 11.77
C TYR A 42 -5.22 -11.05 11.51
N VAL A 43 -6.07 -11.02 10.49
CA VAL A 43 -6.70 -12.20 9.90
C VAL A 43 -6.51 -12.18 8.39
N PRO A 44 -6.45 -13.35 7.72
CA PRO A 44 -6.43 -13.40 6.27
C PRO A 44 -7.66 -12.71 5.68
N LEU A 45 -7.46 -11.88 4.64
CA LEU A 45 -8.56 -11.37 3.84
C LEU A 45 -8.94 -12.43 2.81
N VAL A 46 -10.17 -12.90 2.88
CA VAL A 46 -10.68 -14.02 2.08
C VAL A 46 -11.78 -13.52 1.14
N ASP A 47 -11.75 -13.97 -0.11
CA ASP A 47 -12.84 -13.75 -1.06
C ASP A 47 -14.06 -14.57 -0.65
N ARG A 48 -15.20 -13.91 -0.46
CA ARG A 48 -16.44 -14.55 -0.03
C ARG A 48 -17.05 -15.51 -1.06
N GLN A 49 -16.61 -15.43 -2.30
CA GLN A 49 -17.16 -16.29 -3.37
C GLN A 49 -16.50 -17.65 -3.41
N ASN A 50 -15.24 -17.76 -3.07
CA ASN A 50 -14.47 -18.99 -3.21
C ASN A 50 -13.69 -19.39 -1.95
N ASP A 51 -13.77 -18.60 -0.87
CA ASP A 51 -13.03 -18.79 0.38
C ASP A 51 -11.51 -18.81 0.22
N GLU A 52 -10.98 -18.27 -0.90
CA GLU A 52 -9.56 -18.15 -1.13
C GLU A 52 -9.01 -16.83 -0.59
N GLN A 53 -7.81 -16.87 -0.01
CA GLN A 53 -7.15 -15.67 0.46
C GLN A 53 -6.79 -14.75 -0.71
N ILE A 54 -7.06 -13.45 -0.54
CA ILE A 54 -6.68 -12.43 -1.53
C ILE A 54 -5.16 -12.35 -1.63
N THR A 55 -4.68 -12.36 -2.86
CA THR A 55 -3.26 -12.27 -3.19
C THR A 55 -3.02 -11.17 -4.22
N ALA A 56 -1.76 -10.73 -4.33
CA ALA A 56 -1.33 -9.83 -5.38
C ALA A 56 0.09 -10.18 -5.85
N ASP A 57 0.34 -10.06 -7.14
CA ASP A 57 1.67 -10.24 -7.71
C ASP A 57 2.56 -9.04 -7.43
N ASN A 58 1.95 -7.86 -7.36
CA ASN A 58 2.60 -6.61 -7.01
C ASN A 58 1.79 -5.87 -5.94
N VAL A 59 2.46 -5.29 -4.97
CA VAL A 59 1.88 -4.36 -4.01
C VAL A 59 2.59 -3.02 -4.17
N VAL A 60 1.83 -1.94 -4.33
CA VAL A 60 2.39 -0.61 -4.53
C VAL A 60 1.85 0.33 -3.47
N VAL A 61 2.73 0.94 -2.69
CA VAL A 61 2.37 2.00 -1.75
C VAL A 61 2.60 3.34 -2.42
N ILE A 62 1.51 4.04 -2.73
CA ILE A 62 1.50 5.35 -3.35
C ILE A 62 1.53 6.42 -2.27
N ILE A 63 2.51 7.31 -2.33
CA ILE A 63 2.57 8.47 -1.44
C ILE A 63 1.99 9.66 -2.20
N ALA A 64 0.83 10.13 -1.77
CA ALA A 64 0.11 11.23 -2.39
C ALA A 64 -0.28 12.27 -1.37
N ARG A 65 -0.33 13.52 -1.78
CA ARG A 65 -0.78 14.61 -0.93
C ARG A 65 -2.27 14.43 -0.59
N HIS A 66 -2.58 14.59 0.70
CA HIS A 66 -3.94 14.65 1.23
C HIS A 66 -4.23 16.07 1.70
N GLY A 67 -5.46 16.54 1.54
CA GLY A 67 -5.88 17.84 2.02
C GLY A 67 -7.34 17.82 2.46
N PHE A 68 -7.76 18.85 3.22
CA PHE A 68 -9.16 19.04 3.53
C PHE A 68 -9.87 19.73 2.38
N TYR A 69 -10.87 19.08 1.80
CA TYR A 69 -11.88 19.74 0.99
C TYR A 69 -12.86 20.48 1.90
N GLN A 70 -13.21 19.86 3.04
CA GLN A 70 -14.02 20.45 4.09
C GLN A 70 -13.38 20.16 5.46
N GLN A 71 -13.28 21.20 6.28
CA GLN A 71 -12.70 21.11 7.62
C GLN A 71 -13.62 20.39 8.63
N PRO A 72 -13.06 19.85 9.74
CA PRO A 72 -13.86 19.32 10.85
C PRO A 72 -14.92 20.32 11.34
N PRO A 73 -16.08 19.87 11.90
CA PRO A 73 -16.34 18.49 12.36
C PRO A 73 -16.82 17.51 11.27
N ASN A 74 -17.30 18.03 10.14
CA ASN A 74 -17.78 17.22 9.00
C ASN A 74 -16.73 17.23 7.91
N GLU A 75 -15.57 16.68 8.21
CA GLU A 75 -14.42 16.69 7.31
C GLU A 75 -14.63 15.86 6.05
N ILE A 76 -14.13 16.39 4.93
CA ILE A 76 -13.99 15.68 3.67
C ILE A 76 -12.52 15.80 3.26
N ILE A 77 -11.87 14.66 3.08
CA ILE A 77 -10.49 14.59 2.69
C ILE A 77 -10.39 14.37 1.19
N GLU A 78 -9.54 15.13 0.53
CA GLU A 78 -9.21 14.99 -0.88
C GLU A 78 -7.81 14.39 -1.02
N ILE A 79 -7.68 13.39 -1.89
CA ILE A 79 -6.40 12.76 -2.24
C ILE A 79 -5.99 13.25 -3.62
N PHE A 80 -4.82 13.89 -3.71
CA PHE A 80 -4.32 14.47 -4.95
C PHE A 80 -3.55 13.43 -5.75
N LEU A 81 -4.24 12.73 -6.65
CA LEU A 81 -3.70 11.69 -7.52
C LEU A 81 -3.52 12.16 -8.98
N SER A 82 -3.25 13.45 -9.19
CA SER A 82 -2.83 14.00 -10.47
C SER A 82 -1.42 14.55 -10.35
N GLY A 83 -0.62 14.37 -11.38
CA GLY A 83 0.79 14.75 -11.39
C GLY A 83 1.71 13.56 -11.17
N SER A 84 2.61 13.68 -10.21
CA SER A 84 3.58 12.63 -9.89
C SER A 84 3.98 12.69 -8.41
N GLY A 85 4.54 11.61 -7.92
CA GLY A 85 5.06 11.53 -6.56
C GLY A 85 5.83 10.24 -6.32
N SER A 86 6.26 10.05 -5.08
CA SER A 86 7.01 8.86 -4.68
C SER A 86 6.10 7.66 -4.48
N ALA A 87 6.64 6.48 -4.72
CA ALA A 87 5.98 5.21 -4.42
C ALA A 87 7.01 4.13 -4.08
N TYR A 88 6.53 3.10 -3.41
CA TYR A 88 7.28 1.89 -3.12
C TYR A 88 6.58 0.72 -3.79
N ALA A 89 7.26 0.05 -4.69
CA ALA A 89 6.74 -1.13 -5.38
C ALA A 89 7.36 -2.39 -4.81
N PHE A 90 6.53 -3.35 -4.46
CA PHE A 90 6.91 -4.64 -3.91
C PHE A 90 6.54 -5.73 -4.91
N ARG A 91 7.52 -6.49 -5.35
CA ARG A 91 7.35 -7.68 -6.17
C ARG A 91 8.51 -8.65 -5.95
N ASP A 92 8.27 -9.92 -6.12
CA ASP A 92 9.29 -10.98 -6.01
C ASP A 92 10.09 -10.93 -4.69
N GLY A 93 9.43 -10.51 -3.59
CA GLY A 93 10.07 -10.37 -2.29
C GLY A 93 11.08 -9.23 -2.20
N GLN A 94 11.03 -8.27 -3.13
CA GLN A 94 11.91 -7.10 -3.18
C GLN A 94 11.11 -5.80 -3.14
N VAL A 95 11.75 -4.73 -2.69
CA VAL A 95 11.21 -3.37 -2.72
C VAL A 95 11.97 -2.51 -3.70
N TYR A 96 11.24 -1.69 -4.43
CA TYR A 96 11.76 -0.72 -5.40
C TYR A 96 11.20 0.66 -5.08
N GLN A 97 12.06 1.64 -4.90
CA GLN A 97 11.64 3.03 -4.83
C GLN A 97 11.44 3.54 -6.25
N VAL A 98 10.22 3.98 -6.53
CA VAL A 98 9.78 4.41 -7.86
C VAL A 98 8.99 5.70 -7.76
N ASN A 99 8.60 6.24 -8.91
CA ASN A 99 7.70 7.38 -8.99
C ASN A 99 6.38 6.95 -9.60
N TRP A 100 5.27 7.39 -9.02
CA TRP A 100 3.98 7.29 -9.67
C TRP A 100 3.75 8.52 -10.56
N ASN A 101 3.03 8.32 -11.67
CA ASN A 101 2.75 9.34 -12.65
C ASN A 101 1.30 9.22 -13.09
N ARG A 102 0.57 10.31 -13.04
CA ARG A 102 -0.77 10.45 -13.59
C ARG A 102 -0.96 11.88 -14.05
N PRO A 103 -0.55 12.23 -15.28
CA PRO A 103 -0.48 13.63 -15.74
C PRO A 103 -1.81 14.37 -15.70
N THR A 104 -2.91 13.67 -15.94
CA THR A 104 -4.27 14.22 -15.90
C THR A 104 -5.21 13.30 -15.14
N THR A 105 -6.39 13.82 -14.77
CA THR A 105 -7.45 13.03 -14.12
C THR A 105 -7.98 11.89 -15.00
N ASN A 106 -7.79 11.98 -16.31
CA ASN A 106 -8.20 10.96 -17.27
C ASN A 106 -7.08 9.97 -17.61
N SER A 107 -5.86 10.19 -17.12
CA SER A 107 -4.72 9.30 -17.36
C SER A 107 -4.78 8.08 -16.46
N VAL A 108 -4.29 6.94 -16.97
CA VAL A 108 -3.98 5.77 -16.15
C VAL A 108 -2.71 6.06 -15.36
N LEU A 109 -2.71 5.72 -14.08
CA LEU A 109 -1.52 5.81 -13.24
C LEU A 109 -0.49 4.79 -13.70
N PHE A 110 0.78 5.21 -13.82
CA PHE A 110 1.90 4.33 -14.15
C PHE A 110 3.11 4.65 -13.29
N LEU A 111 4.02 3.68 -13.17
CA LEU A 111 5.23 3.80 -12.38
C LEU A 111 6.46 3.94 -13.27
N THR A 112 7.39 4.77 -12.84
CA THR A 112 8.72 4.91 -13.46
C THR A 112 9.83 4.67 -12.44
N ASN A 113 10.93 4.11 -12.91
CA ASN A 113 12.17 4.06 -12.15
C ASN A 113 12.74 5.48 -11.94
N PRO A 114 13.70 5.67 -11.02
CA PRO A 114 14.33 6.97 -10.82
C PRO A 114 14.97 7.58 -12.08
N ASP A 115 15.39 6.74 -13.03
CA ASP A 115 15.95 7.18 -14.33
C ASP A 115 14.90 7.56 -15.38
N GLY A 116 13.60 7.46 -15.04
CA GLY A 116 12.49 7.78 -15.92
C GLY A 116 12.00 6.65 -16.81
N THR A 117 12.65 5.49 -16.81
CA THR A 117 12.17 4.30 -17.52
C THR A 117 10.94 3.70 -16.85
N LEU A 118 10.10 3.01 -17.61
CA LEU A 118 8.92 2.33 -17.07
C LEU A 118 9.33 1.24 -16.08
N PHE A 119 8.67 1.22 -14.91
CA PHE A 119 8.86 0.16 -13.93
C PHE A 119 8.24 -1.15 -14.43
N PRO A 120 9.01 -2.26 -14.46
CA PRO A 120 8.49 -3.54 -14.91
C PRO A 120 7.70 -4.24 -13.80
N TYR A 121 6.37 -4.27 -13.92
CA TYR A 121 5.54 -5.07 -13.04
C TYR A 121 5.76 -6.57 -13.28
N ARG A 122 5.60 -7.36 -12.22
CA ARG A 122 5.37 -8.78 -12.40
C ARG A 122 4.01 -8.98 -13.08
N PRO A 123 3.90 -9.84 -14.11
CA PRO A 123 2.61 -10.14 -14.72
C PRO A 123 1.61 -10.67 -13.70
N GLY A 124 0.38 -10.18 -13.75
CA GLY A 124 -0.70 -10.57 -12.86
C GLY A 124 -1.41 -9.37 -12.26
N THR A 125 -1.81 -9.48 -10.99
CA THR A 125 -2.56 -8.46 -10.27
C THR A 125 -1.66 -7.50 -9.51
N THR A 126 -2.11 -6.24 -9.42
CA THR A 126 -1.45 -5.20 -8.62
C THR A 126 -2.45 -4.61 -7.63
N TRP A 127 -2.05 -4.54 -6.37
CA TRP A 127 -2.80 -3.85 -5.33
C TRP A 127 -2.13 -2.53 -4.96
N TYR A 128 -2.90 -1.44 -4.97
CA TYR A 128 -2.42 -0.12 -4.60
C TYR A 128 -2.90 0.25 -3.21
N GLN A 129 -1.97 0.61 -2.33
CA GLN A 129 -2.21 1.21 -1.03
C GLN A 129 -1.83 2.69 -1.13
N VAL A 130 -2.78 3.59 -0.85
CA VAL A 130 -2.53 5.03 -0.94
C VAL A 130 -2.34 5.59 0.45
N VAL A 131 -1.24 6.29 0.68
CA VAL A 131 -0.92 6.95 1.96
C VAL A 131 -0.55 8.41 1.73
N GLY A 132 -0.58 9.21 2.80
CA GLY A 132 -0.26 10.63 2.76
C GLY A 132 1.25 10.91 2.81
N GLU A 133 1.63 12.13 2.46
CA GLU A 133 3.04 12.58 2.48
C GLU A 133 3.64 12.61 3.88
N SER A 134 2.83 12.74 4.93
CA SER A 134 3.29 12.72 6.33
C SER A 134 3.41 11.32 6.93
N THR A 135 3.16 10.29 6.12
CA THR A 135 3.28 8.88 6.54
C THR A 135 4.71 8.56 6.95
N SER A 136 4.87 7.97 8.13
CA SER A 136 6.18 7.48 8.55
C SER A 136 6.48 6.13 7.89
N ILE A 137 7.71 6.00 7.39
CA ILE A 137 8.19 4.79 6.72
C ILE A 137 9.36 4.25 7.52
N THR A 138 9.23 3.04 8.01
CA THR A 138 10.25 2.38 8.82
C THR A 138 10.54 0.98 8.31
N GLN A 139 11.69 0.47 8.67
CA GLN A 139 12.13 -0.88 8.38
C GLN A 139 12.46 -1.58 9.71
N PRO A 140 11.44 -2.14 10.42
CA PRO A 140 11.64 -2.76 11.73
C PRO A 140 12.57 -3.97 11.73
N ALA A 141 12.66 -4.66 10.60
CA ALA A 141 13.61 -5.74 10.34
C ALA A 141 14.13 -5.62 8.90
N THR A 142 15.17 -6.35 8.56
CA THR A 142 15.85 -6.25 7.26
C THR A 142 14.93 -6.45 6.06
N ASP A 143 13.89 -7.28 6.23
CA ASP A 143 12.93 -7.65 5.19
C ASP A 143 11.50 -7.18 5.46
N THR A 144 11.31 -6.32 6.46
CA THR A 144 9.99 -5.85 6.92
C THR A 144 9.89 -4.35 6.73
N TRP A 145 8.88 -3.92 6.00
CA TRP A 145 8.58 -2.52 5.73
C TRP A 145 7.28 -2.12 6.39
N ARG A 146 7.26 -0.93 7.01
CA ARG A 146 6.09 -0.43 7.72
C ARG A 146 5.80 1.01 7.35
N PHE A 147 4.55 1.24 6.96
CA PHE A 147 3.98 2.54 6.60
C PHE A 147 2.90 2.88 7.62
N ASN A 148 3.13 3.88 8.45
CA ASN A 148 2.13 4.39 9.37
C ASN A 148 1.57 5.69 8.81
N PHE A 149 0.32 5.64 8.35
CA PHE A 149 -0.38 6.79 7.79
C PHE A 149 -0.46 7.92 8.82
N ALA A 150 -0.18 9.12 8.35
CA ALA A 150 -0.43 10.35 9.08
C ALA A 150 -1.05 11.37 8.13
N PHE A 151 -2.08 12.02 8.62
CA PHE A 151 -2.70 13.14 7.91
C PHE A 151 -2.00 14.44 8.30
N PRO A 152 -1.71 15.33 7.34
CA PRO A 152 -1.02 16.58 7.59
C PRO A 152 -1.82 17.58 8.41
#